data_863a7d259faf352daf95641a79821831
#
_entry.id   863a7d259faf352daf95641a79821831
#
_cell.length_a   1.000
_cell.length_b   1.000
_cell.length_c   1.000
_cell.angle_alpha   90.00
_cell.angle_beta   90.00
_cell.angle_gamma   90.00
#
_symmetry.space_group_name_H-M   'P 1'
#
loop_
_entity.id
_entity.type
_entity.pdbx_description
1 polymer ?
#
loop_
_entity_poly.entity_id
_entity_poly.type
_entity_poly.pdbx_seq_one_letter_code
_entity_poly.pdbx_strand_id
1 'polypeptide(L)'
;MAKQSTPQRKTVGRVMHEWKHGELESSRGGKVKNRRQAVAIALSESGSSNQQSRGQNRRQYARTKSKESRGQTAQQEKEGRTAMRRNTTAKRGRPRSGDATRAELYRQAMRHKIPGRSRMNKAQLQRALSR
;
A
#
# COMPACT_ATOMS: atom_id res chain seq x y z
N MET A 1 11.93 25.46 3.42
CA MET A 1 11.88 24.01 3.11
C MET A 1 11.39 23.84 1.69
N ALA A 2 12.14 23.10 0.88
CA ALA A 2 11.65 22.68 -0.42
C ALA A 2 10.42 21.79 -0.25
N LYS A 3 9.36 22.06 -1.00
CA LYS A 3 8.17 21.23 -0.98
C LYS A 3 8.53 19.80 -1.47
N GLN A 4 8.25 18.81 -0.65
CA GLN A 4 8.43 17.43 -1.05
C GLN A 4 7.42 17.05 -2.14
N SER A 5 7.88 16.35 -3.16
CA SER A 5 6.99 15.78 -4.17
C SER A 5 6.13 14.64 -3.60
N THR A 6 5.05 14.29 -4.28
CA THR A 6 4.18 13.17 -3.86
C THR A 6 4.95 11.85 -3.68
N PRO A 7 5.87 11.46 -4.58
CA PRO A 7 6.67 10.25 -4.36
C PRO A 7 7.59 10.34 -3.14
N GLN A 8 8.16 11.51 -2.87
CA GLN A 8 8.99 11.74 -1.67
C GLN A 8 8.18 11.58 -0.38
N ARG A 9 6.97 12.13 -0.34
CA ARG A 9 6.06 11.96 0.80
C ARG A 9 5.68 10.49 1.02
N LYS A 10 5.48 9.74 -0.03
CA LYS A 10 5.22 8.28 0.06
C LYS A 10 6.39 7.54 0.67
N THR A 11 7.61 7.87 0.29
CA THR A 11 8.83 7.29 0.88
C THR A 11 8.95 7.64 2.37
N VAL A 12 8.72 8.88 2.76
CA VAL A 12 8.71 9.29 4.17
C VAL A 12 7.63 8.53 4.95
N GLY A 13 6.43 8.43 4.40
CA GLY A 13 5.32 7.67 5.00
C GLY A 13 5.66 6.20 5.19
N ARG A 14 6.33 5.57 4.23
CA ARG A 14 6.80 4.18 4.32
C ARG A 14 7.81 4.00 5.46
N VAL A 15 8.82 4.83 5.53
CA VAL A 15 9.86 4.74 6.58
C VAL A 15 9.25 4.96 7.97
N MET A 16 8.33 5.88 8.11
CA MET A 16 7.63 6.11 9.38
C MET A 16 6.72 4.94 9.75
N HIS A 17 6.11 4.28 8.79
CA HIS A 17 5.36 3.04 8.99
C HIS A 17 6.28 1.91 9.49
N GLU A 18 7.41 1.71 8.83
CA GLU A 18 8.42 0.74 9.26
C GLU A 18 8.92 1.00 10.69
N TRP A 19 9.10 2.26 11.05
CA TRP A 19 9.47 2.62 12.41
C TRP A 19 8.38 2.30 13.43
N LYS A 20 7.12 2.63 13.15
CA LYS A 20 5.98 2.34 14.04
C LYS A 20 5.79 0.85 14.29
N HIS A 21 6.07 0.03 13.29
CA HIS A 21 5.94 -1.43 13.38
C HIS A 21 7.23 -2.12 13.85
N GLY A 22 8.27 -1.36 14.21
CA GLY A 22 9.53 -1.91 14.66
C GLY A 22 10.32 -2.64 13.58
N GLU A 23 10.09 -2.33 12.32
CA GLU A 23 10.72 -2.94 11.15
C GLU A 23 11.93 -2.14 10.66
N LEU A 24 12.01 -0.85 11.01
CA LEU A 24 13.07 0.04 10.57
C LEU A 24 14.38 -0.29 11.27
N GLU A 25 15.40 -0.56 10.46
CA GLU A 25 16.77 -0.84 10.91
C GLU A 25 17.71 0.29 10.50
N SER A 26 18.68 0.60 11.37
CA SER A 26 19.74 1.53 11.04
C SER A 26 20.77 0.89 10.12
N SER A 27 21.61 1.70 9.46
CA SER A 27 22.72 1.20 8.63
C SER A 27 23.71 0.30 9.38
N ARG A 28 23.71 0.35 10.71
CA ARG A 28 24.53 -0.49 11.60
C ARG A 28 23.83 -1.80 12.01
N GLY A 29 22.63 -2.07 11.49
CA GLY A 29 21.89 -3.31 11.74
C GLY A 29 21.02 -3.33 13.00
N GLY A 30 20.97 -2.26 13.79
CA GLY A 30 20.13 -2.16 14.98
C GLY A 30 18.76 -1.56 14.66
N LYS A 31 17.72 -1.96 15.40
CA LYS A 31 16.39 -1.36 15.27
C LYS A 31 16.38 0.10 15.71
N VAL A 32 15.75 0.96 14.92
CA VAL A 32 15.60 2.37 15.22
C VAL A 32 14.46 2.57 16.23
N LYS A 33 14.81 3.02 17.42
CA LYS A 33 13.85 3.31 18.50
C LYS A 33 13.51 4.80 18.60
N ASN A 34 14.44 5.68 18.21
CA ASN A 34 14.30 7.11 18.34
C ASN A 34 13.58 7.71 17.14
N ARG A 35 12.50 8.47 17.40
CA ARG A 35 11.72 9.15 16.37
C ARG A 35 12.57 10.11 15.52
N ARG A 36 13.48 10.88 16.14
CA ARG A 36 14.36 11.81 15.42
C ARG A 36 15.26 11.09 14.43
N GLN A 37 15.77 9.94 14.81
CA GLN A 37 16.56 9.08 13.92
C GLN A 37 15.69 8.53 12.77
N ALA A 38 14.49 8.11 13.05
CA ALA A 38 13.54 7.65 12.03
C ALA A 38 13.21 8.77 11.01
N VAL A 39 12.97 9.99 11.46
CA VAL A 39 12.73 11.14 10.60
C VAL A 39 13.96 11.47 9.76
N ALA A 40 15.16 11.43 10.35
CA ALA A 40 16.41 11.67 9.61
C ALA A 40 16.62 10.62 8.51
N ILE A 41 16.36 9.35 8.79
CA ILE A 41 16.42 8.28 7.80
C ILE A 41 15.37 8.49 6.69
N ALA A 42 14.15 8.85 7.05
CA ALA A 42 13.07 9.13 6.10
C ALA A 42 13.42 10.28 5.14
N LEU A 43 13.96 11.36 5.67
CA LEU A 43 14.40 12.50 4.86
C LEU A 43 15.58 12.15 3.96
N SER A 44 16.54 11.37 4.46
CA SER A 44 17.67 10.89 3.67
C SER A 44 17.21 9.99 2.52
N GLU A 45 16.35 9.00 2.78
CA GLU A 45 15.85 8.08 1.76
C GLU A 45 14.95 8.76 0.72
N SER A 46 14.19 9.78 1.11
CA SER A 46 13.37 10.58 0.20
C SER A 46 14.17 11.61 -0.61
N GLY A 47 15.45 11.78 -0.30
CA GLY A 47 16.30 12.77 -0.97
C GLY A 47 15.93 14.23 -0.62
N SER A 48 15.35 14.46 0.56
CA SER A 48 14.94 15.80 1.03
C SER A 48 15.67 16.27 2.28
N SER A 49 16.81 15.67 2.61
CA SER A 49 17.62 16.04 3.78
C SER A 49 18.30 17.39 3.57
N ASN A 50 18.17 18.27 4.56
CA ASN A 50 18.87 19.57 4.60
C ASN A 50 20.37 19.44 4.93
N GLN A 51 20.77 18.29 5.48
CA GLN A 51 22.16 18.03 5.88
C GLN A 51 23.00 17.41 4.76
N GLN A 52 22.39 17.11 3.65
CA GLN A 52 23.04 16.48 2.48
C GLN A 52 23.02 17.43 1.29
N SER A 53 24.05 17.33 0.44
CA SER A 53 24.08 18.05 -0.83
C SER A 53 22.99 17.54 -1.79
N ARG A 54 22.64 18.36 -2.78
CA ARG A 54 21.68 17.95 -3.83
C ARG A 54 22.10 16.67 -4.54
N GLY A 55 23.40 16.50 -4.81
CA GLY A 55 23.93 15.28 -5.42
C GLY A 55 23.78 14.06 -4.54
N GLN A 56 24.05 14.17 -3.24
CA GLN A 56 23.84 13.10 -2.27
C GLN A 56 22.36 12.74 -2.14
N ASN A 57 21.48 13.74 -2.02
CA ASN A 57 20.04 13.55 -1.97
C ASN A 57 19.53 12.81 -3.20
N ARG A 58 20.00 13.19 -4.39
CA ARG A 58 19.62 12.51 -5.65
C ARG A 58 20.06 11.06 -5.68
N ARG A 59 21.28 10.76 -5.26
CA ARG A 59 21.81 9.39 -5.17
C ARG A 59 21.06 8.54 -4.18
N GLN A 60 20.75 9.07 -3.00
CA GLN A 60 19.98 8.36 -1.97
C GLN A 60 18.57 8.06 -2.44
N TYR A 61 17.92 9.04 -3.05
CA TYR A 61 16.59 8.85 -3.62
C TYR A 61 16.56 7.76 -4.72
N ALA A 62 17.54 7.79 -5.63
CA ALA A 62 17.67 6.77 -6.67
C ALA A 62 17.88 5.36 -6.09
N ARG A 63 18.72 5.23 -5.06
CA ARG A 63 18.91 3.96 -4.35
C ARG A 63 17.63 3.47 -3.68
N THR A 64 16.91 4.36 -3.03
CA THR A 64 15.63 4.05 -2.37
C THR A 64 14.61 3.57 -3.38
N LYS A 65 14.47 4.26 -4.52
CA LYS A 65 13.55 3.85 -5.59
C LYS A 65 13.92 2.49 -6.19
N SER A 66 15.20 2.22 -6.36
CA SER A 66 15.69 0.92 -6.80
C SER A 66 15.34 -0.20 -5.80
N LYS A 67 15.53 0.05 -4.50
CA LYS A 67 15.13 -0.91 -3.45
C LYS A 67 13.62 -1.15 -3.42
N GLU A 68 12.82 -0.09 -3.51
CA GLU A 68 11.37 -0.19 -3.55
C GLU A 68 10.89 -1.03 -4.75
N SER A 69 11.48 -0.82 -5.93
CA SER A 69 11.11 -1.58 -7.13
C SER A 69 11.50 -3.06 -7.06
N ARG A 70 12.58 -3.38 -6.37
CA ARG A 70 13.03 -4.76 -6.15
C ARG A 70 12.35 -5.48 -4.98
N GLY A 71 11.55 -4.78 -4.20
CA GLY A 71 10.91 -5.34 -3.00
C GLY A 71 11.85 -5.56 -1.82
N GLN A 72 12.93 -4.79 -1.74
CA GLN A 72 14.00 -4.91 -0.72
C GLN A 72 13.85 -3.90 0.43
N THR A 73 12.70 -3.26 0.58
CA THR A 73 12.43 -2.40 1.74
C THR A 73 12.06 -3.26 2.96
N ALA A 74 12.31 -2.75 4.16
CA ALA A 74 12.00 -3.48 5.40
C ALA A 74 10.52 -3.86 5.48
N GLN A 75 9.62 -2.98 5.06
CA GLN A 75 8.20 -3.28 4.98
C GLN A 75 7.90 -4.44 4.02
N GLN A 76 8.48 -4.40 2.83
CA GLN A 76 8.26 -5.44 1.81
C GLN A 76 8.86 -6.79 2.20
N GLU A 77 9.99 -6.79 2.90
CA GLU A 77 10.62 -8.01 3.39
C GLU A 77 9.81 -8.66 4.52
N LYS A 78 9.31 -7.87 5.47
CA LYS A 78 8.61 -8.36 6.66
C LYS A 78 7.12 -8.57 6.45
N GLU A 79 6.47 -7.69 5.71
CA GLU A 79 5.02 -7.75 5.44
C GLU A 79 4.68 -8.43 4.09
N GLY A 80 5.69 -8.73 3.26
CA GLY A 80 5.55 -9.30 1.93
C GLY A 80 5.41 -8.26 0.83
N ARG A 81 5.77 -8.65 -0.40
CA ARG A 81 5.77 -7.77 -1.58
C ARG A 81 4.40 -7.16 -1.91
N THR A 82 3.33 -7.76 -1.44
CA THR A 82 1.96 -7.31 -1.70
C THR A 82 1.41 -6.35 -0.65
N ALA A 83 2.11 -6.14 0.46
CA ALA A 83 1.65 -5.29 1.56
C ALA A 83 1.43 -3.83 1.14
N MET A 84 2.32 -3.26 0.34
CA MET A 84 2.14 -1.92 -0.21
C MET A 84 0.98 -1.84 -1.22
N ARG A 85 0.71 -2.90 -1.96
CA ARG A 85 -0.45 -2.98 -2.88
C ARG A 85 -1.77 -3.11 -2.12
N ARG A 86 -1.80 -3.83 -0.99
CA ARG A 86 -3.00 -3.98 -0.17
C ARG A 86 -3.48 -2.64 0.38
N ASN A 87 -2.57 -1.77 0.79
CA ASN A 87 -2.95 -0.47 1.36
C ASN A 87 -3.50 0.51 0.31
N THR A 88 -3.14 0.35 -0.96
CA THR A 88 -3.70 1.14 -2.07
C THR A 88 -4.97 0.53 -2.65
N THR A 89 -5.15 -0.79 -2.54
CA THR A 89 -6.32 -1.51 -3.07
C THR A 89 -7.44 -1.69 -2.05
N ALA A 90 -7.16 -1.60 -0.74
CA ALA A 90 -8.18 -1.67 0.30
C ALA A 90 -9.23 -0.54 0.21
N LYS A 91 -8.90 0.58 -0.46
CA LYS A 91 -9.84 1.67 -0.75
C LYS A 91 -10.63 1.50 -2.07
N ARG A 92 -10.26 0.55 -2.91
CA ARG A 92 -10.97 0.24 -4.14
C ARG A 92 -11.29 -1.25 -4.14
N GLY A 93 -12.37 -1.59 -3.44
CA GLY A 93 -12.99 -2.90 -3.54
C GLY A 93 -13.41 -3.18 -4.99
N ARG A 94 -12.43 -3.42 -5.86
CA ARG A 94 -12.72 -4.04 -7.14
C ARG A 94 -12.81 -5.54 -6.89
N PRO A 95 -13.99 -6.14 -7.06
CA PRO A 95 -14.07 -7.58 -7.05
C PRO A 95 -13.13 -8.13 -8.13
N ARG A 96 -12.34 -9.12 -7.79
CA ARG A 96 -11.64 -9.93 -8.79
C ARG A 96 -12.67 -10.34 -9.83
N SER A 97 -12.37 -10.06 -11.08
CA SER A 97 -13.18 -10.53 -12.21
C SER A 97 -13.47 -12.01 -12.06
N GLY A 98 -14.69 -12.35 -11.76
CA GLY A 98 -15.14 -13.73 -11.60
C GLY A 98 -16.11 -13.98 -10.46
N ASP A 99 -16.00 -13.25 -9.35
CA ASP A 99 -16.87 -13.46 -8.20
C ASP A 99 -17.61 -12.16 -7.82
N ALA A 100 -18.77 -11.97 -8.42
CA ALA A 100 -19.72 -10.97 -7.95
C ALA A 100 -20.17 -11.31 -6.53
N THR A 101 -20.17 -10.33 -5.64
CA THR A 101 -20.65 -10.51 -4.27
C THR A 101 -22.18 -10.77 -4.28
N ARG A 102 -22.70 -11.43 -3.22
CA ARG A 102 -24.14 -11.63 -3.07
C ARG A 102 -24.92 -10.31 -3.19
N ALA A 103 -24.40 -9.22 -2.65
CA ALA A 103 -25.03 -7.90 -2.71
C ALA A 103 -25.13 -7.37 -4.14
N GLU A 104 -24.09 -7.57 -4.97
CA GLU A 104 -24.13 -7.17 -6.38
C GLU A 104 -25.08 -8.03 -7.19
N LEU A 105 -25.09 -9.33 -6.97
CA LEU A 105 -26.05 -10.26 -7.59
C LEU A 105 -27.49 -9.91 -7.18
N TYR A 106 -27.72 -9.54 -5.93
CA TYR A 106 -29.01 -9.10 -5.44
C TYR A 106 -29.48 -7.82 -6.14
N ARG A 107 -28.60 -6.83 -6.33
CA ARG A 107 -28.91 -5.59 -7.07
C ARG A 107 -29.25 -5.88 -8.53
N GLN A 108 -28.52 -6.79 -9.19
CA GLN A 108 -28.84 -7.21 -10.55
C GLN A 108 -30.21 -7.93 -10.60
N ALA A 109 -30.49 -8.78 -9.63
CA ALA A 109 -31.78 -9.44 -9.50
C ALA A 109 -32.94 -8.46 -9.28
N MET A 110 -32.70 -7.37 -8.55
CA MET A 110 -33.67 -6.27 -8.42
C MET A 110 -33.96 -5.60 -9.76
N ARG A 111 -32.92 -5.33 -10.56
CA ARG A 111 -33.07 -4.74 -11.91
C ARG A 111 -33.87 -5.63 -12.86
N HIS A 112 -33.65 -6.93 -12.76
CA HIS A 112 -34.36 -7.94 -13.58
C HIS A 112 -35.71 -8.37 -12.98
N LYS A 113 -36.13 -7.79 -11.86
CA LYS A 113 -37.38 -8.08 -11.16
C LYS A 113 -37.59 -9.58 -10.85
N ILE A 114 -36.51 -10.25 -10.45
CA ILE A 114 -36.57 -11.68 -10.13
C ILE A 114 -37.36 -11.90 -8.82
N PRO A 115 -38.43 -12.71 -8.82
CA PRO A 115 -39.20 -13.00 -7.61
C PRO A 115 -38.41 -13.89 -6.65
N GLY A 116 -38.60 -13.71 -5.34
CA GLY A 116 -37.96 -14.53 -4.30
C GLY A 116 -36.47 -14.23 -4.08
N ARG A 117 -35.91 -13.16 -4.66
CA ARG A 117 -34.50 -12.79 -4.55
C ARG A 117 -34.00 -12.62 -3.11
N SER A 118 -34.86 -12.19 -2.19
CA SER A 118 -34.49 -11.98 -0.77
C SER A 118 -34.16 -13.29 -0.04
N ARG A 119 -34.68 -14.41 -0.51
CA ARG A 119 -34.44 -15.76 0.04
C ARG A 119 -33.38 -16.56 -0.69
N MET A 120 -32.83 -16.00 -1.76
CA MET A 120 -31.81 -16.67 -2.57
C MET A 120 -30.41 -16.48 -1.99
N ASN A 121 -29.62 -17.56 -2.02
CA ASN A 121 -28.20 -17.49 -1.76
C ASN A 121 -27.41 -17.06 -3.02
N LYS A 122 -26.09 -16.85 -2.90
CA LYS A 122 -25.24 -16.42 -4.02
C LYS A 122 -25.36 -17.33 -5.25
N ALA A 123 -25.34 -18.66 -5.07
CA ALA A 123 -25.43 -19.62 -6.15
C ALA A 123 -26.80 -19.58 -6.84
N GLN A 124 -27.88 -19.43 -6.09
CA GLN A 124 -29.24 -19.31 -6.62
C GLN A 124 -29.43 -18.01 -7.42
N LEU A 125 -28.88 -16.89 -6.93
CA LEU A 125 -28.88 -15.62 -7.64
C LEU A 125 -28.13 -15.70 -8.97
N GLN A 126 -26.97 -16.33 -8.97
CA GLN A 126 -26.19 -16.57 -10.20
C GLN A 126 -26.97 -17.40 -11.24
N ARG A 127 -27.63 -18.46 -10.80
CA ARG A 127 -28.48 -19.29 -11.69
C ARG A 127 -29.69 -18.53 -12.22
N ALA A 128 -30.34 -17.75 -11.38
CA ALA A 128 -31.49 -16.95 -11.79
C ALA A 128 -31.10 -15.85 -12.81
N LEU A 129 -29.92 -15.25 -12.67
CA LEU A 129 -29.41 -14.25 -13.59
C LEU A 129 -28.86 -14.80 -14.90
N SER A 130 -28.46 -16.08 -14.93
CA SER A 130 -27.94 -16.75 -16.12
C SER A 130 -29.02 -17.34 -17.04
N ARG A 131 -30.28 -17.27 -16.66
CA ARG A 131 -31.42 -17.73 -17.48
C ARG A 131 -31.85 -16.69 -18.51
#